data_a32df116431f2a70ef51b0fa789506ae
#
_entry.id   a32df116431f2a70ef51b0fa789506ae
#
_cell.length_a   1.000
_cell.length_b   1.000
_cell.length_c   1.000
_cell.angle_alpha   90.00
_cell.angle_beta   90.00
_cell.angle_gamma   90.00
#
_symmetry.space_group_name_H-M   'P 1'
#
loop_
_entity.id
_entity.type
_entity.pdbx_description
1 polymer ?
#
loop_
_entity_poly.entity_id
_entity_poly.type
_entity_poly.pdbx_seq_one_letter_code
_entity_poly.pdbx_strand_id
1 'polypeptide(L)'
;MINRFLFQLFFILLGFSCFSQIAKPVINDFAVVLHEEAINKVIAAIGDIKGTNDYEVLLISGKYHWTVKNPKINIRPDSSDFTCDALVNVGPFDYKTQVIGNVKITYDNEKNLIYIKISRAIFELYTVILNKKIHIKDIHLEDYFKEPFAFEGPRTMATDMEFMMPDSTMKKIYVQPTACKMELKWKEICTSCEIIAADKPFKPVLKLIPPIEASKTSTTTVPKTSPTTTTTAQKK
;
A
#
# COMPACT_ATOMS: atom_id res chain seq x y z
N MET A 1 -34.31 -53.75 -25.64
CA MET A 1 -33.08 -53.32 -26.35
C MET A 1 -33.00 -51.78 -26.56
N ILE A 2 -34.08 -51.09 -26.69
CA ILE A 2 -34.16 -49.65 -26.96
C ILE A 2 -33.56 -48.78 -25.81
N ASN A 3 -33.74 -49.16 -24.55
CA ASN A 3 -33.29 -48.40 -23.39
C ASN A 3 -31.74 -48.34 -23.23
N ARG A 4 -31.02 -49.34 -23.69
CA ARG A 4 -29.55 -49.32 -23.64
C ARG A 4 -28.92 -48.40 -24.69
N PHE A 5 -29.56 -48.27 -25.82
CA PHE A 5 -29.10 -47.40 -26.91
C PHE A 5 -29.32 -45.92 -26.59
N LEU A 6 -30.42 -45.57 -25.92
CA LEU A 6 -30.70 -44.21 -25.47
C LEU A 6 -29.71 -43.74 -24.38
N PHE A 7 -29.30 -44.65 -23.49
CA PHE A 7 -28.34 -44.33 -22.43
C PHE A 7 -26.93 -44.11 -22.96
N GLN A 8 -26.52 -44.87 -23.97
CA GLN A 8 -25.22 -44.64 -24.63
C GLN A 8 -25.20 -43.35 -25.46
N LEU A 9 -26.29 -42.99 -26.12
CA LEU A 9 -26.43 -41.75 -26.88
C LEU A 9 -26.36 -40.52 -25.96
N PHE A 10 -26.93 -40.62 -24.75
CA PHE A 10 -26.89 -39.54 -23.73
C PHE A 10 -25.48 -39.30 -23.20
N PHE A 11 -24.68 -40.34 -23.01
CA PHE A 11 -23.28 -40.22 -22.58
C PHE A 11 -22.36 -39.59 -23.63
N ILE A 12 -22.62 -39.84 -24.91
CA ILE A 12 -21.86 -39.25 -26.02
C ILE A 12 -22.18 -37.75 -26.15
N LEU A 13 -23.41 -37.32 -25.90
CA LEU A 13 -23.81 -35.92 -25.93
C LEU A 13 -23.26 -35.10 -24.76
N LEU A 14 -23.03 -35.69 -23.59
CA LEU A 14 -22.39 -35.05 -22.44
C LEU A 14 -20.88 -34.84 -22.60
N GLY A 15 -20.23 -35.60 -23.46
CA GLY A 15 -18.79 -35.51 -23.70
C GLY A 15 -18.33 -34.29 -24.52
N PHE A 16 -19.24 -33.62 -25.23
CA PHE A 16 -18.88 -32.49 -26.10
C PHE A 16 -18.94 -31.10 -25.46
N SER A 17 -19.31 -30.98 -24.21
CA SER A 17 -19.48 -29.69 -23.55
C SER A 17 -18.19 -29.11 -22.93
N CYS A 18 -17.06 -29.79 -23.00
CA CYS A 18 -15.76 -29.29 -22.56
C CYS A 18 -14.95 -28.64 -23.70
N PHE A 19 -15.55 -27.75 -24.48
CA PHE A 19 -14.74 -26.72 -25.15
C PHE A 19 -14.28 -25.75 -24.09
N SER A 20 -13.18 -26.08 -23.45
CA SER A 20 -12.37 -25.12 -22.72
C SER A 20 -12.15 -23.91 -23.65
N GLN A 21 -12.75 -22.79 -23.33
CA GLN A 21 -12.39 -21.52 -23.93
C GLN A 21 -10.91 -21.33 -23.62
N ILE A 22 -10.05 -21.59 -24.59
CA ILE A 22 -8.65 -21.23 -24.54
C ILE A 22 -8.67 -19.70 -24.43
N ALA A 23 -8.58 -19.18 -23.21
CA ALA A 23 -8.38 -17.76 -22.98
C ALA A 23 -7.20 -17.34 -23.85
N LYS A 24 -7.42 -16.38 -24.75
CA LYS A 24 -6.32 -15.81 -25.54
C LYS A 24 -5.19 -15.48 -24.56
N PRO A 25 -3.96 -15.96 -24.81
CA PRO A 25 -2.84 -15.60 -23.97
C PRO A 25 -2.79 -14.07 -23.93
N VAL A 26 -2.84 -13.49 -22.73
CA VAL A 26 -2.64 -12.06 -22.55
C VAL A 26 -1.17 -11.84 -22.90
N ILE A 27 -0.90 -11.31 -24.09
CA ILE A 27 0.44 -10.98 -24.55
C ILE A 27 0.81 -9.71 -23.81
N ASN A 28 1.64 -9.85 -22.78
CA ASN A 28 2.26 -8.72 -22.13
C ASN A 28 3.58 -8.46 -22.86
N ASP A 29 3.71 -7.32 -23.52
CA ASP A 29 4.91 -7.00 -24.27
C ASP A 29 6.08 -6.73 -23.31
N PHE A 30 5.81 -6.16 -22.13
CA PHE A 30 6.80 -6.05 -21.08
C PHE A 30 6.16 -6.00 -19.68
N ALA A 31 6.96 -6.28 -18.65
CA ALA A 31 6.52 -6.23 -17.27
C ALA A 31 7.60 -5.66 -16.36
N VAL A 32 7.15 -4.93 -15.33
CA VAL A 32 7.98 -4.51 -14.20
C VAL A 32 7.58 -5.33 -12.99
N VAL A 33 8.58 -5.91 -12.32
CA VAL A 33 8.37 -6.70 -11.11
C VAL A 33 8.99 -5.97 -9.92
N LEU A 34 8.16 -5.70 -8.92
CA LEU A 34 8.59 -5.15 -7.64
C LEU A 34 8.55 -6.27 -6.59
N HIS A 35 9.74 -6.69 -6.15
CA HIS A 35 9.87 -7.76 -5.16
C HIS A 35 9.55 -7.28 -3.74
N GLU A 36 8.92 -8.13 -2.95
CA GLU A 36 8.61 -7.93 -1.53
C GLU A 36 9.83 -7.45 -0.73
N GLU A 37 11.00 -8.02 -1.02
CA GLU A 37 12.25 -7.65 -0.34
C GLU A 37 12.63 -6.17 -0.57
N ALA A 38 12.45 -5.66 -1.79
CA ALA A 38 12.73 -4.26 -2.10
C ALA A 38 11.79 -3.31 -1.33
N ILE A 39 10.52 -3.66 -1.24
CA ILE A 39 9.52 -2.93 -0.45
C ILE A 39 9.91 -2.94 1.02
N ASN A 40 10.27 -4.11 1.55
CA ASN A 40 10.63 -4.27 2.95
C ASN A 40 11.94 -3.53 3.31
N LYS A 41 12.88 -3.38 2.38
CA LYS A 41 14.06 -2.51 2.56
C LYS A 41 13.67 -1.04 2.74
N VAL A 42 12.69 -0.55 1.96
CA VAL A 42 12.18 0.82 2.08
C VAL A 42 11.48 1.01 3.43
N ILE A 43 10.64 0.07 3.83
CA ILE A 43 9.91 0.12 5.11
C ILE A 43 10.88 0.04 6.29
N ALA A 44 11.89 -0.83 6.22
CA ALA A 44 12.92 -0.94 7.26
C ALA A 44 13.74 0.34 7.43
N ALA A 45 13.90 1.13 6.37
CA ALA A 45 14.60 2.41 6.43
C ALA A 45 13.87 3.48 7.26
N ILE A 46 12.58 3.30 7.57
CA ILE A 46 11.83 4.16 8.49
C ILE A 46 12.38 4.07 9.92
N GLY A 47 12.90 2.90 10.29
CA GLY A 47 13.41 2.62 11.62
C GLY A 47 12.31 2.34 12.66
N ASP A 48 12.65 2.51 13.94
CA ASP A 48 11.72 2.29 15.05
C ASP A 48 10.68 3.41 15.13
N ILE A 49 9.41 3.03 15.16
CA ILE A 49 8.30 3.97 15.38
C ILE A 49 7.92 3.92 16.85
N LYS A 50 7.87 5.08 17.51
CA LYS A 50 7.65 5.19 18.95
C LYS A 50 6.48 6.10 19.25
N GLY A 51 5.73 5.75 20.29
CA GLY A 51 4.67 6.59 20.82
C GLY A 51 4.66 6.57 22.35
N THR A 52 4.18 7.66 22.92
CA THR A 52 4.03 7.84 24.36
C THR A 52 2.75 8.61 24.60
N ASN A 53 1.99 8.21 25.62
CA ASN A 53 0.82 8.96 26.06
C ASN A 53 0.51 8.61 27.51
N ASP A 54 -0.39 9.40 28.10
CA ASP A 54 -0.89 9.13 29.45
C ASP A 54 -2.10 8.19 29.38
N TYR A 55 -2.32 7.43 30.46
CA TYR A 55 -3.50 6.63 30.65
C TYR A 55 -4.09 6.84 32.05
N GLU A 56 -5.40 6.72 32.12
CA GLU A 56 -6.14 6.69 33.38
C GLU A 56 -7.16 5.57 33.29
N VAL A 57 -7.04 4.57 34.19
CA VAL A 57 -7.94 3.43 34.24
C VAL A 57 -8.29 3.14 35.71
N LEU A 58 -9.59 3.22 36.03
CA LEU A 58 -10.09 3.14 37.39
C LEU A 58 -9.51 4.27 38.27
N LEU A 59 -8.68 3.93 39.25
CA LEU A 59 -7.98 4.86 40.15
C LEU A 59 -6.48 4.93 39.90
N ILE A 60 -6.02 4.36 38.78
CA ILE A 60 -4.60 4.28 38.42
C ILE A 60 -4.36 5.12 37.17
N SER A 61 -3.44 6.05 37.27
CA SER A 61 -2.94 6.84 36.14
C SER A 61 -1.45 6.62 35.96
N GLY A 62 -0.96 6.81 34.75
CA GLY A 62 0.44 6.65 34.42
C GLY A 62 0.74 6.98 32.96
N LYS A 63 1.97 6.68 32.56
CA LYS A 63 2.40 6.79 31.17
C LYS A 63 2.64 5.42 30.58
N TYR A 64 2.34 5.32 29.30
CA TYR A 64 2.75 4.17 28.50
C TYR A 64 3.65 4.60 27.36
N HIS A 65 4.56 3.71 27.01
CA HIS A 65 5.44 3.85 25.87
C HIS A 65 5.30 2.60 25.00
N TRP A 66 5.37 2.80 23.70
CA TRP A 66 5.42 1.67 22.79
C TRP A 66 6.45 1.92 21.68
N THR A 67 7.02 0.86 21.17
CA THR A 67 7.98 0.88 20.07
C THR A 67 7.64 -0.24 19.10
N VAL A 68 7.39 0.13 17.85
CA VAL A 68 7.23 -0.81 16.74
C VAL A 68 8.59 -1.10 16.12
N LYS A 69 8.90 -2.38 15.99
CA LYS A 69 10.14 -2.87 15.38
C LYS A 69 9.84 -3.86 14.26
N ASN A 70 10.80 -4.00 13.35
CA ASN A 70 10.75 -4.99 12.27
C ASN A 70 9.46 -4.94 11.43
N PRO A 71 8.98 -3.77 11.01
CA PRO A 71 7.81 -3.70 10.15
C PRO A 71 8.10 -4.41 8.82
N LYS A 72 7.15 -5.25 8.36
CA LYS A 72 7.26 -6.01 7.11
C LYS A 72 5.90 -6.09 6.43
N ILE A 73 5.93 -6.12 5.10
CA ILE A 73 4.80 -6.45 4.25
C ILE A 73 5.06 -7.82 3.63
N ASN A 74 4.06 -8.67 3.64
CA ASN A 74 4.06 -9.98 2.98
C ASN A 74 3.08 -9.92 1.82
N ILE A 75 3.55 -10.23 0.62
CA ILE A 75 2.77 -10.15 -0.62
C ILE A 75 2.36 -11.56 -1.04
N ARG A 76 1.06 -11.73 -1.27
CA ARG A 76 0.45 -12.99 -1.72
C ARG A 76 -0.59 -12.71 -2.80
N PRO A 77 -0.92 -13.70 -3.66
CA PRO A 77 -1.87 -13.52 -4.75
C PRO A 77 -3.23 -12.98 -4.30
N ASP A 78 -3.77 -13.51 -3.19
CA ASP A 78 -5.13 -13.23 -2.74
C ASP A 78 -5.20 -12.22 -1.59
N SER A 79 -4.10 -12.06 -0.86
CA SER A 79 -4.06 -11.17 0.30
C SER A 79 -2.65 -10.71 0.60
N SER A 80 -2.49 -9.47 0.98
CA SER A 80 -1.23 -8.95 1.49
C SER A 80 -1.43 -8.50 2.92
N ASP A 81 -0.48 -8.82 3.77
CA ASP A 81 -0.52 -8.49 5.18
C ASP A 81 0.70 -7.67 5.62
N PHE A 82 0.52 -6.94 6.71
CA PHE A 82 1.56 -6.21 7.43
C PHE A 82 1.84 -6.93 8.73
N THR A 83 3.10 -7.07 9.09
CA THR A 83 3.51 -7.63 10.38
C THR A 83 4.58 -6.78 11.03
N CYS A 84 4.55 -6.66 12.36
CA CYS A 84 5.61 -6.03 13.13
C CYS A 84 5.61 -6.53 14.56
N ASP A 85 6.67 -6.21 15.29
CA ASP A 85 6.78 -6.41 16.74
C ASP A 85 6.45 -5.11 17.47
N ALA A 86 5.49 -5.11 18.39
CA ALA A 86 5.23 -4.00 19.28
C ALA A 86 5.80 -4.33 20.69
N LEU A 87 6.76 -3.54 21.14
CA LEU A 87 7.27 -3.54 22.49
C LEU A 87 6.51 -2.47 23.28
N VAL A 88 5.88 -2.86 24.36
CA VAL A 88 5.02 -1.97 25.15
C VAL A 88 5.49 -1.95 26.59
N ASN A 89 5.61 -0.74 27.15
CA ASN A 89 5.88 -0.50 28.56
C ASN A 89 4.70 0.28 29.17
N VAL A 90 4.10 -0.25 30.22
CA VAL A 90 2.98 0.39 30.96
C VAL A 90 3.31 0.36 32.44
N GLY A 91 3.84 1.45 32.95
CA GLY A 91 4.32 1.51 34.35
C GLY A 91 5.38 0.46 34.63
N PRO A 92 5.16 -0.49 35.54
CA PRO A 92 6.14 -1.54 35.87
C PRO A 92 6.08 -2.75 34.92
N PHE A 93 5.18 -2.75 33.91
CA PHE A 93 4.95 -3.91 33.04
C PHE A 93 5.50 -3.66 31.65
N ASP A 94 6.34 -4.61 31.20
CA ASP A 94 6.85 -4.70 29.84
C ASP A 94 6.30 -5.95 29.17
N TYR A 95 5.85 -5.80 27.94
CA TYR A 95 5.47 -6.95 27.13
C TYR A 95 5.74 -6.70 25.65
N LYS A 96 5.83 -7.80 24.92
CA LYS A 96 5.97 -7.81 23.47
C LYS A 96 4.73 -8.47 22.87
N THR A 97 4.20 -7.89 21.81
CA THR A 97 3.13 -8.47 21.01
C THR A 97 3.47 -8.39 19.54
N GLN A 98 3.06 -9.40 18.78
CA GLN A 98 3.11 -9.34 17.33
C GLN A 98 1.85 -8.68 16.82
N VAL A 99 2.00 -7.73 15.92
CA VAL A 99 0.91 -7.05 15.24
C VAL A 99 0.78 -7.62 13.84
N ILE A 100 -0.44 -7.96 13.47
CA ILE A 100 -0.79 -8.37 12.10
C ILE A 100 -1.81 -7.36 11.59
N GLY A 101 -1.57 -6.83 10.41
CA GLY A 101 -2.42 -5.84 9.78
C GLY A 101 -2.72 -6.18 8.33
N ASN A 102 -3.64 -5.44 7.73
CA ASN A 102 -4.02 -5.59 6.34
C ASN A 102 -3.29 -4.57 5.47
N VAL A 103 -2.93 -4.98 4.27
CA VAL A 103 -2.31 -4.12 3.26
C VAL A 103 -3.18 -4.06 2.03
N LYS A 104 -3.41 -2.85 1.52
CA LYS A 104 -4.05 -2.63 0.23
C LYS A 104 -2.99 -2.20 -0.78
N ILE A 105 -2.88 -2.96 -1.88
CA ILE A 105 -1.98 -2.66 -2.99
C ILE A 105 -2.85 -2.28 -4.19
N THR A 106 -2.56 -1.14 -4.82
CA THR A 106 -3.30 -0.63 -5.97
C THR A 106 -2.36 -0.01 -6.98
N TYR A 107 -2.69 -0.10 -8.25
CA TYR A 107 -1.98 0.57 -9.32
C TYR A 107 -2.85 1.70 -9.88
N ASP A 108 -2.34 2.92 -9.82
CA ASP A 108 -2.93 4.09 -10.45
C ASP A 108 -2.36 4.22 -11.87
N ASN A 109 -3.15 3.79 -12.83
CA ASN A 109 -2.77 3.82 -14.23
C ASN A 109 -2.60 5.26 -14.77
N GLU A 110 -3.24 6.24 -14.16
CA GLU A 110 -3.12 7.63 -14.57
C GLU A 110 -1.81 8.27 -14.13
N LYS A 111 -1.47 8.06 -12.86
CA LYS A 111 -0.25 8.58 -12.26
C LYS A 111 0.95 7.68 -12.51
N ASN A 112 0.71 6.46 -13.00
CA ASN A 112 1.72 5.42 -13.15
C ASN A 112 2.41 5.07 -11.83
N LEU A 113 1.64 4.94 -10.76
CA LEU A 113 2.14 4.66 -9.42
C LEU A 113 1.51 3.41 -8.83
N ILE A 114 2.33 2.59 -8.20
CA ILE A 114 1.91 1.47 -7.37
C ILE A 114 1.85 1.99 -5.93
N TYR A 115 0.67 1.97 -5.35
CA TYR A 115 0.44 2.37 -3.96
C TYR A 115 0.32 1.17 -3.06
N ILE A 116 1.06 1.19 -1.96
CA ILE A 116 1.01 0.17 -0.91
C ILE A 116 0.59 0.88 0.38
N LYS A 117 -0.62 0.60 0.86
CA LYS A 117 -1.20 1.24 2.04
C LYS A 117 -1.48 0.21 3.14
N ILE A 118 -0.96 0.44 4.33
CA ILE A 118 -1.37 -0.27 5.53
C ILE A 118 -2.76 0.24 5.89
N SER A 119 -3.77 -0.62 5.81
CA SER A 119 -5.18 -0.23 5.96
C SER A 119 -5.76 -0.57 7.32
N ARG A 120 -5.14 -1.50 8.03
CA ARG A 120 -5.50 -1.85 9.40
C ARG A 120 -4.32 -2.56 10.05
N ALA A 121 -3.86 -2.06 11.19
CA ALA A 121 -2.84 -2.70 12.01
C ALA A 121 -3.05 -2.25 13.47
N ILE A 122 -3.59 -3.12 14.31
CA ILE A 122 -4.03 -2.77 15.66
C ILE A 122 -3.36 -3.68 16.67
N PHE A 123 -2.91 -3.11 17.78
CA PHE A 123 -2.54 -3.87 18.95
C PHE A 123 -3.18 -3.30 20.22
N GLU A 124 -3.49 -4.20 21.15
CA GLU A 124 -4.12 -3.86 22.42
C GLU A 124 -3.07 -3.36 23.41
N LEU A 125 -3.34 -2.21 24.00
CA LEU A 125 -2.62 -1.71 25.17
C LEU A 125 -3.33 -2.16 26.43
N TYR A 126 -2.63 -2.81 27.34
CA TYR A 126 -3.18 -3.28 28.61
C TYR A 126 -2.19 -3.14 29.75
N THR A 127 -2.70 -3.14 30.97
CA THR A 127 -1.91 -3.30 32.20
C THR A 127 -2.40 -4.53 32.99
N VAL A 128 -1.63 -4.92 33.99
CA VAL A 128 -2.00 -6.03 34.86
C VAL A 128 -2.19 -5.54 36.30
N ILE A 129 -3.40 -5.68 36.83
CA ILE A 129 -3.76 -5.30 38.20
C ILE A 129 -4.32 -6.52 38.90
N LEU A 130 -3.75 -6.90 40.06
CA LEU A 130 -4.15 -8.07 40.82
C LEU A 130 -4.22 -9.36 39.95
N ASN A 131 -3.23 -9.57 39.12
CA ASN A 131 -3.13 -10.68 38.16
C ASN A 131 -4.24 -10.72 37.11
N LYS A 132 -4.99 -9.61 36.91
CA LYS A 132 -6.00 -9.46 35.86
C LYS A 132 -5.50 -8.49 34.81
N LYS A 133 -5.66 -8.88 33.53
CA LYS A 133 -5.42 -8.02 32.38
C LYS A 133 -6.52 -6.98 32.33
N ILE A 134 -6.16 -5.70 32.35
CA ILE A 134 -7.07 -4.57 32.24
C ILE A 134 -6.74 -3.84 30.94
N HIS A 135 -7.70 -3.82 30.04
CA HIS A 135 -7.61 -3.09 28.77
C HIS A 135 -7.51 -1.59 29.03
N ILE A 136 -6.59 -0.91 28.34
CA ILE A 136 -6.42 0.54 28.40
C ILE A 136 -6.96 1.16 27.10
N LYS A 137 -6.41 0.71 25.96
CA LYS A 137 -6.71 1.29 24.65
C LYS A 137 -6.21 0.38 23.53
N ASP A 138 -6.82 0.49 22.37
CA ASP A 138 -6.28 -0.03 21.11
C ASP A 138 -5.41 1.04 20.43
N ILE A 139 -4.22 0.64 20.00
CA ILE A 139 -3.32 1.49 19.23
C ILE A 139 -3.47 1.12 17.76
N HIS A 140 -3.90 2.10 16.98
CA HIS A 140 -4.10 2.00 15.54
C HIS A 140 -2.83 2.45 14.82
N LEU A 141 -2.00 1.51 14.40
CA LEU A 141 -0.74 1.82 13.71
C LEU A 141 -0.96 2.43 12.33
N GLU A 142 -2.09 2.14 11.67
CA GLU A 142 -2.45 2.73 10.39
C GLU A 142 -2.53 4.27 10.44
N ASP A 143 -2.79 4.86 11.61
CA ASP A 143 -2.81 6.31 11.82
C ASP A 143 -1.42 6.95 11.70
N TYR A 144 -0.37 6.16 11.86
CA TYR A 144 1.03 6.59 11.71
C TYR A 144 1.55 6.38 10.27
N PHE A 145 0.86 5.56 9.47
CA PHE A 145 1.14 5.31 8.05
C PHE A 145 0.02 5.90 7.17
N LYS A 146 -0.31 7.17 7.38
CA LYS A 146 -1.43 7.83 6.68
C LYS A 146 -1.26 7.84 5.18
N GLU A 147 -0.05 8.14 4.72
CA GLU A 147 0.27 8.17 3.31
C GLU A 147 0.69 6.78 2.83
N PRO A 148 0.25 6.35 1.65
CA PRO A 148 0.71 5.11 1.07
C PRO A 148 2.16 5.21 0.61
N PHE A 149 2.89 4.12 0.66
CA PHE A 149 4.17 4.00 -0.04
C PHE A 149 3.90 4.00 -1.54
N ALA A 150 4.57 4.88 -2.29
CA ALA A 150 4.40 5.01 -3.72
C ALA A 150 5.68 4.54 -4.46
N PHE A 151 5.49 3.66 -5.43
CA PHE A 151 6.55 3.17 -6.32
C PHE A 151 6.18 3.47 -7.76
N GLU A 152 7.17 3.81 -8.58
CA GLU A 152 6.93 4.05 -9.99
C GLU A 152 6.50 2.79 -10.73
N GLY A 153 5.53 2.94 -11.62
CA GLY A 153 5.05 1.88 -12.48
C GLY A 153 5.77 1.86 -13.84
N PRO A 154 5.34 0.97 -14.75
CA PRO A 154 6.05 0.67 -15.98
C PRO A 154 6.04 1.77 -17.05
N ARG A 155 5.13 2.74 -16.98
CA ARG A 155 5.02 3.78 -18.03
C ARG A 155 6.19 4.74 -18.11
N THR A 156 7.08 4.78 -17.15
CA THR A 156 8.34 5.53 -17.19
C THR A 156 9.26 5.03 -18.29
N MET A 157 8.98 3.88 -18.89
CA MET A 157 9.75 3.30 -19.98
C MET A 157 9.32 3.78 -21.37
N ALA A 158 8.49 4.85 -21.46
CA ALA A 158 8.25 5.49 -22.75
C ALA A 158 9.58 6.00 -23.30
N THR A 159 9.92 5.54 -24.49
CA THR A 159 11.23 5.86 -25.10
C THR A 159 11.11 6.09 -26.59
N ASP A 160 12.07 6.78 -27.13
CA ASP A 160 12.30 6.86 -28.56
C ASP A 160 13.63 6.15 -28.90
N MET A 161 13.65 5.48 -30.02
CA MET A 161 14.80 4.76 -30.55
C MET A 161 15.16 5.29 -31.93
N GLU A 162 16.42 5.51 -32.18
CA GLU A 162 16.93 5.93 -33.48
C GLU A 162 17.70 4.80 -34.15
N PHE A 163 17.38 4.56 -35.41
CA PHE A 163 18.00 3.52 -36.22
C PHE A 163 18.61 4.14 -37.48
N MET A 164 19.85 3.78 -37.77
CA MET A 164 20.45 4.07 -39.07
C MET A 164 19.97 3.02 -40.09
N MET A 165 19.32 3.51 -41.13
CA MET A 165 18.85 2.66 -42.23
C MET A 165 20.01 2.33 -43.19
N PRO A 166 19.90 1.29 -44.05
CA PRO A 166 20.95 0.93 -45.02
C PRO A 166 21.30 2.04 -46.02
N ASP A 167 20.36 2.96 -46.26
CA ASP A 167 20.53 4.15 -47.10
C ASP A 167 21.16 5.35 -46.37
N SER A 168 21.69 5.10 -45.14
CA SER A 168 22.29 6.10 -44.26
C SER A 168 21.31 7.15 -43.74
N THR A 169 20.00 6.96 -43.92
CA THR A 169 18.99 7.81 -43.28
C THR A 169 18.75 7.38 -41.83
N MET A 170 18.42 8.34 -40.95
CA MET A 170 18.05 8.05 -39.57
C MET A 170 16.53 7.92 -39.47
N LYS A 171 16.07 6.79 -38.90
CA LYS A 171 14.67 6.56 -38.61
C LYS A 171 14.45 6.56 -37.11
N LYS A 172 13.51 7.41 -36.68
CA LYS A 172 13.09 7.49 -35.25
C LYS A 172 11.78 6.73 -35.06
N ILE A 173 11.75 5.87 -34.04
CA ILE A 173 10.58 5.11 -33.64
C ILE A 173 10.25 5.49 -32.20
N TYR A 174 8.98 5.80 -31.96
CA TYR A 174 8.44 6.15 -30.65
C TYR A 174 7.73 4.93 -30.07
N VAL A 175 8.05 4.59 -28.83
CA VAL A 175 7.45 3.44 -28.11
C VAL A 175 6.77 3.94 -26.85
N GLN A 176 5.54 3.54 -26.63
CA GLN A 176 4.75 3.96 -25.49
C GLN A 176 3.94 2.79 -24.92
N PRO A 177 4.00 2.55 -23.59
CA PRO A 177 3.07 1.63 -22.91
C PRO A 177 1.63 2.14 -23.01
N THR A 178 0.70 1.24 -23.22
CA THR A 178 -0.74 1.56 -23.35
C THR A 178 -1.55 1.03 -22.18
N ALA A 179 -2.01 -0.21 -22.27
CA ALA A 179 -2.81 -0.85 -21.26
C ALA A 179 -1.90 -1.58 -20.27
N CYS A 180 -1.92 -1.16 -19.01
CA CYS A 180 -1.16 -1.80 -17.97
C CYS A 180 -2.08 -2.49 -16.96
N LYS A 181 -1.71 -3.69 -16.55
CA LYS A 181 -2.42 -4.52 -15.57
C LYS A 181 -1.48 -4.91 -14.44
N MET A 182 -1.93 -4.75 -13.21
CA MET A 182 -1.21 -5.22 -12.03
C MET A 182 -1.75 -6.58 -11.59
N GLU A 183 -0.86 -7.46 -11.21
CA GLU A 183 -1.13 -8.77 -10.65
C GLU A 183 -0.24 -8.99 -9.42
N LEU A 184 -0.83 -9.48 -8.33
CA LEU A 184 -0.09 -9.90 -7.14
C LEU A 184 0.30 -11.35 -7.30
N LYS A 185 1.58 -11.63 -7.12
CA LYS A 185 2.15 -12.98 -7.10
C LYS A 185 2.78 -13.24 -5.75
N TRP A 186 3.26 -14.45 -5.53
CA TRP A 186 3.97 -14.80 -4.31
C TRP A 186 5.24 -13.98 -4.19
N LYS A 187 5.27 -13.06 -3.19
CA LYS A 187 6.40 -12.13 -2.92
C LYS A 187 6.71 -11.13 -4.03
N GLU A 188 5.76 -10.88 -4.93
CA GLU A 188 5.97 -10.00 -6.06
C GLU A 188 4.71 -9.22 -6.43
N ILE A 189 4.91 -7.97 -6.85
CA ILE A 189 3.92 -7.16 -7.56
C ILE A 189 4.39 -7.10 -9.01
N CYS A 190 3.63 -7.70 -9.92
CA CYS A 190 3.92 -7.70 -11.34
C CYS A 190 2.97 -6.71 -12.04
N THR A 191 3.53 -5.69 -12.69
CA THR A 191 2.75 -4.78 -13.53
C THR A 191 3.20 -4.97 -14.96
N SER A 192 2.31 -5.50 -15.79
CA SER A 192 2.56 -5.82 -17.19
C SER A 192 1.78 -4.88 -18.09
N CYS A 193 2.36 -4.51 -19.23
CA CYS A 193 1.80 -3.58 -20.18
C CYS A 193 1.92 -4.10 -21.61
N GLU A 194 0.99 -3.67 -22.46
CA GLU A 194 1.12 -3.67 -23.89
C GLU A 194 1.84 -2.41 -24.35
N ILE A 195 2.59 -2.49 -25.45
CA ILE A 195 3.26 -1.34 -26.05
C ILE A 195 2.71 -1.08 -27.45
N ILE A 196 2.77 0.17 -27.84
CA ILE A 196 2.60 0.59 -29.22
C ILE A 196 3.88 1.23 -29.71
N ALA A 197 4.19 1.02 -30.98
CA ALA A 197 5.32 1.66 -31.66
C ALA A 197 4.80 2.42 -32.88
N ALA A 198 5.34 3.62 -33.13
CA ALA A 198 4.98 4.46 -34.24
C ALA A 198 6.20 5.21 -34.81
N ASP A 199 6.11 5.59 -36.08
CA ASP A 199 7.12 6.41 -36.75
C ASP A 199 6.93 7.94 -36.51
N LYS A 200 5.85 8.29 -35.78
CA LYS A 200 5.53 9.68 -35.40
C LYS A 200 5.31 9.76 -33.91
N PRO A 201 5.63 10.90 -33.27
CA PRO A 201 5.38 11.10 -31.86
C PRO A 201 3.90 10.91 -31.54
N PHE A 202 3.62 10.22 -30.45
CA PHE A 202 2.25 10.12 -29.93
C PHE A 202 1.78 11.52 -29.53
N LYS A 203 0.54 11.86 -29.91
CA LYS A 203 -0.06 13.11 -29.44
C LYS A 203 -0.12 13.07 -27.91
N PRO A 204 0.41 14.08 -27.20
CA PRO A 204 0.25 14.14 -25.76
C PRO A 204 -1.25 14.13 -25.47
N VAL A 205 -1.71 13.15 -24.68
CA VAL A 205 -3.05 13.21 -24.11
C VAL A 205 -3.00 14.37 -23.14
N LEU A 206 -3.44 15.56 -23.58
CA LEU A 206 -3.64 16.71 -22.71
C LEU A 206 -4.69 16.33 -21.68
N LYS A 207 -4.23 15.75 -20.55
CA LYS A 207 -5.06 15.69 -19.36
C LYS A 207 -5.19 17.12 -18.87
N LEU A 208 -6.39 17.66 -18.99
CA LEU A 208 -6.81 18.80 -18.18
C LEU A 208 -6.63 18.38 -16.74
N ILE A 209 -5.49 18.74 -16.16
CA ILE A 209 -5.31 18.69 -14.71
C ILE A 209 -6.38 19.67 -14.18
N PRO A 210 -7.41 19.21 -13.46
CA PRO A 210 -8.33 20.15 -12.84
C PRO A 210 -7.47 21.09 -12.00
N PRO A 211 -7.76 22.41 -11.98
CA PRO A 211 -7.02 23.35 -11.16
C PRO A 211 -6.97 22.78 -9.74
N ILE A 212 -5.77 22.66 -9.18
CA ILE A 212 -5.59 22.34 -7.77
C ILE A 212 -6.32 23.47 -7.04
N GLU A 213 -7.52 23.21 -6.54
CA GLU A 213 -8.17 24.12 -5.61
C GLU A 213 -7.19 24.30 -4.46
N ALA A 214 -6.58 25.47 -4.42
CA ALA A 214 -5.71 25.88 -3.33
C ALA A 214 -6.54 25.71 -2.05
N SER A 215 -6.21 24.65 -1.30
CA SER A 215 -6.76 24.42 0.03
C SER A 215 -6.60 25.73 0.81
N LYS A 216 -7.72 26.39 1.08
CA LYS A 216 -7.78 27.57 1.92
C LYS A 216 -7.15 27.19 3.25
N THR A 217 -5.92 27.64 3.46
CA THR A 217 -5.23 27.59 4.74
C THR A 217 -6.13 28.29 5.75
N SER A 218 -6.80 27.51 6.59
CA SER A 218 -7.52 28.02 7.74
C SER A 218 -6.50 28.59 8.69
N THR A 219 -6.33 29.91 8.67
CA THR A 219 -5.54 30.65 9.63
C THR A 219 -6.19 30.47 10.99
N THR A 220 -5.70 29.55 11.78
CA THR A 220 -6.06 29.40 13.19
C THR A 220 -5.50 30.58 13.92
N THR A 221 -6.37 31.52 14.26
CA THR A 221 -6.06 32.68 15.10
C THR A 221 -5.70 32.17 16.49
N VAL A 222 -4.43 32.30 16.86
CA VAL A 222 -3.93 32.03 18.22
C VAL A 222 -4.52 33.10 19.14
N PRO A 223 -5.16 32.76 20.25
CA PRO A 223 -5.62 33.75 21.23
C PRO A 223 -4.40 34.36 21.93
N LYS A 224 -4.26 35.65 21.80
CA LYS A 224 -3.23 36.48 22.45
C LYS A 224 -3.55 36.53 23.94
N THR A 225 -2.83 35.78 24.75
CA THR A 225 -2.87 35.85 26.21
C THR A 225 -2.10 37.10 26.67
N SER A 226 -2.78 38.04 27.25
CA SER A 226 -2.20 39.23 27.88
C SER A 226 -1.44 38.87 29.15
N PRO A 227 -0.24 39.46 29.41
CA PRO A 227 0.45 39.23 30.67
C PRO A 227 -0.21 40.00 31.81
N THR A 228 -0.66 39.28 32.82
CA THR A 228 -1.12 39.85 34.09
C THR A 228 0.10 40.23 34.92
N THR A 229 0.30 41.51 35.12
CA THR A 229 1.31 42.11 36.01
C THR A 229 0.91 41.85 37.46
N THR A 230 1.64 41.02 38.17
CA THR A 230 1.48 40.87 39.65
C THR A 230 2.47 41.76 40.34
N THR A 231 1.96 42.81 40.94
CA THR A 231 2.71 43.75 41.82
C THR A 231 2.97 43.08 43.16
N THR A 232 4.23 42.87 43.48
CA THR A 232 4.66 42.40 44.82
C THR A 232 4.71 43.58 45.76
N ALA A 233 3.82 43.60 46.75
CA ALA A 233 3.91 44.52 47.87
C ALA A 233 4.76 43.89 48.98
N GLN A 234 5.91 44.46 49.24
CA GLN A 234 6.67 44.25 50.47
C GLN A 234 5.98 44.91 51.66
N LYS A 235 5.85 44.20 52.78
CA LYS A 235 5.63 44.78 54.10
C LYS A 235 6.34 43.96 55.18
N LYS A 236 7.34 44.67 55.78
CA LYS A 236 7.94 44.48 57.12
C LYS A 236 7.96 43.09 57.75
#